data_079b05ba0b05ffb4486ced3e44fb649b
#
_entry.id   079b05ba0b05ffb4486ced3e44fb649b
#
_cell.length_a   1.000
_cell.length_b   1.000
_cell.length_c   1.000
_cell.angle_alpha   90.00
_cell.angle_beta   90.00
_cell.angle_gamma   90.00
#
_symmetry.space_group_name_H-M   'P 1'
#
loop_
_entity.id
_entity.type
_entity.pdbx_description
1 polymer ?
#
loop_
_entity_poly.entity_id
_entity_poly.type
_entity_poly.pdbx_seq_one_letter_code
_entity_poly.pdbx_strand_id
1 'polypeptide(L)'
;MLLAILFLLVLVAFGLAERWFENHRAALVERTQLIWRRIVRAPALRRVRRRYPRVWRFVARRFARGEYLGLHLTIGLTISLLALWVFGAITEDVLAQDPLTHFDVSLLESLHGHSTPDGMAVFLAISRLGSAVAMSVLALLGALLLITRRDWIVLGGWVAAFAGGGLLDQWLKLVIRRPRPPYAAALLHNPTWSFPSGHAMGALVGYGMLAYVCLILWKESRRMHITIVAAAALVIASIGMSRLYLGVHYFSDVIGGYAAGMLWLSTCISGVEVARRWRVGVP
;
A
#
# COMPACT_ATOMS: atom_id res chain seq x y z
N MET A 1 23.89 3.60 12.82
CA MET A 1 23.77 5.02 13.13
C MET A 1 22.87 5.77 12.13
N LEU A 2 23.14 5.69 10.82
CA LEU A 2 22.35 6.41 9.78
C LEU A 2 20.87 6.05 9.76
N LEU A 3 20.51 4.76 9.89
CA LEU A 3 19.11 4.31 9.94
C LEU A 3 18.36 4.79 11.19
N ALA A 4 19.02 4.84 12.34
CA ALA A 4 18.44 5.38 13.56
C ALA A 4 18.21 6.89 13.42
N ILE A 5 19.11 7.61 12.78
CA ILE A 5 18.98 9.03 12.46
C ILE A 5 17.83 9.25 11.46
N LEU A 6 17.77 8.45 10.39
CA LEU A 6 16.68 8.52 9.41
C LEU A 6 15.31 8.22 10.06
N PHE A 7 15.26 7.20 10.91
CA PHE A 7 14.07 6.86 11.68
C PHE A 7 13.64 8.00 12.60
N LEU A 8 14.61 8.59 13.32
CA LEU A 8 14.36 9.73 14.19
C LEU A 8 13.88 10.96 13.39
N LEU A 9 14.50 11.24 12.24
CA LEU A 9 14.09 12.34 11.34
C LEU A 9 12.66 12.13 10.81
N VAL A 10 12.30 10.90 10.44
CA VAL A 10 10.93 10.57 10.00
C VAL A 10 9.95 10.76 11.15
N LEU A 11 10.28 10.32 12.38
CA LEU A 11 9.43 10.54 13.55
C LEU A 11 9.28 12.01 13.89
N VAL A 12 10.37 12.79 13.79
CA VAL A 12 10.34 14.24 14.03
C VAL A 12 9.54 14.95 12.95
N ALA A 13 9.80 14.66 11.66
CA ALA A 13 9.03 15.22 10.54
C ALA A 13 7.55 14.90 10.65
N PHE A 14 7.25 13.68 11.08
CA PHE A 14 5.88 13.24 11.32
C PHE A 14 5.23 13.99 12.48
N GLY A 15 5.92 14.13 13.62
CA GLY A 15 5.43 14.92 14.76
C GLY A 15 5.22 16.40 14.43
N LEU A 16 6.09 16.97 13.59
CA LEU A 16 5.93 18.34 13.09
C LEU A 16 4.72 18.46 12.14
N ALA A 17 4.55 17.52 11.24
CA ALA A 17 3.40 17.46 10.32
C ALA A 17 2.09 17.29 11.09
N GLU A 18 2.06 16.46 12.13
CA GLU A 18 0.90 16.27 13.00
C GLU A 18 0.54 17.59 13.73
N ARG A 19 1.52 18.25 14.37
CA ARG A 19 1.31 19.56 15.03
C ARG A 19 0.83 20.63 14.04
N TRP A 20 1.43 20.66 12.86
CA TRP A 20 1.00 21.59 11.81
C TRP A 20 -0.46 21.32 11.40
N PHE A 21 -0.82 20.07 11.20
CA PHE A 21 -2.17 19.66 10.84
C PHE A 21 -3.19 19.95 11.95
N GLU A 22 -2.84 19.70 13.22
CA GLU A 22 -3.69 20.03 14.38
C GLU A 22 -3.93 21.55 14.46
N ASN A 23 -2.89 22.35 14.32
CA ASN A 23 -2.98 23.81 14.35
C ASN A 23 -3.79 24.38 13.18
N HIS A 24 -3.78 23.73 12.01
CA HIS A 24 -4.49 24.19 10.82
C HIS A 24 -5.79 23.45 10.54
N ARG A 25 -6.16 22.49 11.40
CA ARG A 25 -7.33 21.63 11.20
C ARG A 25 -8.62 22.40 10.99
N ALA A 26 -8.89 23.41 11.83
CA ALA A 26 -10.11 24.22 11.71
C ALA A 26 -10.14 24.95 10.36
N ALA A 27 -9.05 25.58 9.98
CA ALA A 27 -8.90 26.31 8.71
C ALA A 27 -8.99 25.36 7.50
N LEU A 28 -8.40 24.16 7.60
CA LEU A 28 -8.47 23.15 6.53
C LEU A 28 -9.89 22.61 6.35
N VAL A 29 -10.59 22.32 7.48
CA VAL A 29 -11.99 21.89 7.45
C VAL A 29 -12.89 22.99 6.88
N GLU A 30 -12.68 24.22 7.26
CA GLU A 30 -13.45 25.35 6.74
C GLU A 30 -13.18 25.55 5.24
N ARG A 31 -11.91 25.53 4.81
CA ARG A 31 -11.55 25.63 3.39
C ARG A 31 -12.13 24.51 2.57
N THR A 32 -12.05 23.26 3.05
CA THR A 32 -12.64 22.11 2.34
C THR A 32 -14.16 22.21 2.27
N GLN A 33 -14.83 22.68 3.33
CA GLN A 33 -16.26 22.94 3.30
C GLN A 33 -16.64 24.05 2.33
N LEU A 34 -15.86 25.15 2.28
CA LEU A 34 -16.08 26.23 1.33
C LEU A 34 -15.88 25.76 -0.12
N ILE A 35 -14.83 25.02 -0.39
CA ILE A 35 -14.57 24.43 -1.71
C ILE A 35 -15.72 23.46 -2.08
N TRP A 36 -16.13 22.59 -1.16
CA TRP A 36 -17.25 21.69 -1.37
C TRP A 36 -18.55 22.42 -1.67
N ARG A 37 -18.88 23.46 -0.90
CA ARG A 37 -20.06 24.32 -1.15
C ARG A 37 -19.99 25.01 -2.51
N ARG A 38 -18.80 25.45 -2.95
CA ARG A 38 -18.60 26.04 -4.29
C ARG A 38 -18.81 25.00 -5.39
N ILE A 39 -18.21 23.83 -5.25
CA ILE A 39 -18.36 22.71 -6.21
C ILE A 39 -19.83 22.30 -6.33
N VAL A 40 -20.52 22.04 -5.23
CA VAL A 40 -21.94 21.62 -5.22
C VAL A 40 -22.86 22.71 -5.79
N ARG A 41 -22.50 23.98 -5.67
CA ARG A 41 -23.26 25.12 -6.23
C ARG A 41 -22.89 25.46 -7.68
N ALA A 42 -21.86 24.83 -8.24
CA ALA A 42 -21.43 25.08 -9.61
C ALA A 42 -22.56 24.83 -10.63
N PRO A 43 -22.75 25.74 -11.61
CA PRO A 43 -23.86 25.61 -12.58
C PRO A 43 -23.77 24.33 -13.40
N ALA A 44 -22.56 23.83 -13.68
CA ALA A 44 -22.34 22.55 -14.34
C ALA A 44 -22.92 21.38 -13.53
N LEU A 45 -22.66 21.35 -12.22
CA LEU A 45 -23.15 20.29 -11.33
C LEU A 45 -24.67 20.36 -11.15
N ARG A 46 -25.27 21.57 -11.17
CA ARG A 46 -26.72 21.72 -11.16
C ARG A 46 -27.36 21.14 -12.43
N ARG A 47 -26.73 21.30 -13.61
CA ARG A 47 -27.18 20.67 -14.87
C ARG A 47 -27.10 19.16 -14.79
N VAL A 48 -26.00 18.58 -14.32
CA VAL A 48 -25.83 17.14 -14.12
C VAL A 48 -26.89 16.60 -13.15
N ARG A 49 -27.11 17.26 -12.02
CA ARG A 49 -28.12 16.90 -11.01
C ARG A 49 -29.55 16.89 -11.59
N ARG A 50 -29.86 17.84 -12.45
CA ARG A 50 -31.18 17.91 -13.12
C ARG A 50 -31.32 16.87 -14.22
N ARG A 51 -30.21 16.60 -14.97
CA ARG A 51 -30.24 15.67 -16.11
C ARG A 51 -30.21 14.21 -15.66
N TYR A 52 -29.51 13.92 -14.55
CA TYR A 52 -29.31 12.56 -14.02
C TYR A 52 -29.65 12.47 -12.53
N PRO A 53 -30.93 12.66 -12.12
CA PRO A 53 -31.31 12.74 -10.71
C PRO A 53 -31.10 11.43 -9.94
N ARG A 54 -31.18 10.29 -10.63
CA ARG A 54 -30.93 8.96 -10.04
C ARG A 54 -29.45 8.77 -9.72
N VAL A 55 -28.56 9.10 -10.65
CA VAL A 55 -27.11 9.02 -10.46
C VAL A 55 -26.66 9.99 -9.37
N TRP A 56 -27.21 11.23 -9.38
CA TRP A 56 -26.90 12.20 -8.34
C TRP A 56 -27.31 11.74 -6.94
N ARG A 57 -28.51 11.19 -6.79
CA ARG A 57 -28.98 10.64 -5.50
C ARG A 57 -28.11 9.48 -5.03
N PHE A 58 -27.71 8.59 -5.93
CA PHE A 58 -26.79 7.50 -5.64
C PHE A 58 -25.43 8.00 -5.14
N VAL A 59 -24.83 8.96 -5.84
CA VAL A 59 -23.56 9.58 -5.44
C VAL A 59 -23.70 10.35 -4.13
N ALA A 60 -24.74 11.20 -4.00
CA ALA A 60 -24.96 12.00 -2.80
C ALA A 60 -25.16 11.15 -1.54
N ARG A 61 -25.85 10.01 -1.65
CA ARG A 61 -25.99 9.05 -0.55
C ARG A 61 -24.65 8.46 -0.12
N ARG A 62 -23.74 8.18 -1.04
CA ARG A 62 -22.40 7.63 -0.72
C ARG A 62 -21.52 8.58 0.09
N PHE A 63 -21.76 9.89 -0.03
CA PHE A 63 -21.03 10.91 0.72
C PHE A 63 -21.83 11.49 1.90
N ALA A 64 -23.03 10.94 2.20
CA ALA A 64 -23.84 11.39 3.32
C ALA A 64 -23.18 10.97 4.67
N ARG A 65 -23.19 11.89 5.64
CA ARG A 65 -22.75 11.60 7.01
C ARG A 65 -23.65 10.52 7.60
N GLY A 66 -23.15 9.31 7.75
CA GLY A 66 -23.90 8.15 8.25
C GLY A 66 -23.76 6.92 7.36
N GLU A 67 -23.52 7.08 6.06
CA GLU A 67 -23.24 5.96 5.15
C GLU A 67 -21.72 5.74 4.98
N TYR A 68 -21.05 5.40 6.09
CA TYR A 68 -19.61 5.09 6.12
C TYR A 68 -19.20 4.04 5.07
N LEU A 69 -20.04 3.03 4.82
CA LEU A 69 -19.76 1.97 3.85
C LEU A 69 -19.67 2.51 2.42
N GLY A 70 -20.55 3.42 2.04
CA GLY A 70 -20.53 4.02 0.71
C GLY A 70 -19.24 4.82 0.44
N LEU A 71 -18.81 5.62 1.42
CA LEU A 71 -17.56 6.37 1.35
C LEU A 71 -16.34 5.44 1.31
N HIS A 72 -16.31 4.44 2.21
CA HIS A 72 -15.21 3.47 2.30
C HIS A 72 -15.04 2.69 0.99
N LEU A 73 -16.13 2.15 0.43
CA LEU A 73 -16.10 1.45 -0.85
C LEU A 73 -15.70 2.36 -2.02
N THR A 74 -16.12 3.63 -2.00
CA THR A 74 -15.73 4.60 -3.03
C THR A 74 -14.22 4.88 -2.96
N ILE A 75 -13.68 5.10 -1.77
CA ILE A 75 -12.25 5.28 -1.55
C ILE A 75 -11.48 4.02 -1.95
N GLY A 76 -11.92 2.85 -1.49
CA GLY A 76 -11.29 1.57 -1.82
C GLY A 76 -11.27 1.31 -3.33
N LEU A 77 -12.39 1.54 -4.02
CA LEU A 77 -12.49 1.40 -5.47
C LEU A 77 -11.58 2.41 -6.20
N THR A 78 -11.54 3.67 -5.75
CA THR A 78 -10.67 4.69 -6.34
C THR A 78 -9.20 4.31 -6.19
N ILE A 79 -8.79 3.86 -5.02
CA ILE A 79 -7.43 3.37 -4.77
C ILE A 79 -7.12 2.16 -5.66
N SER A 80 -8.06 1.20 -5.76
CA SER A 80 -7.89 0.01 -6.60
C SER A 80 -7.74 0.36 -8.08
N LEU A 81 -8.57 1.27 -8.60
CA LEU A 81 -8.49 1.70 -10.00
C LEU A 81 -7.21 2.47 -10.29
N LEU A 82 -6.79 3.35 -9.38
CA LEU A 82 -5.52 4.08 -9.51
C LEU A 82 -4.33 3.11 -9.46
N ALA A 83 -4.34 2.18 -8.53
CA ALA A 83 -3.29 1.16 -8.41
C ALA A 83 -3.22 0.26 -9.66
N LEU A 84 -4.37 -0.13 -10.19
CA LEU A 84 -4.46 -0.91 -11.43
C LEU A 84 -3.92 -0.10 -12.63
N TRP A 85 -4.28 1.18 -12.72
CA TRP A 85 -3.77 2.06 -13.78
C TRP A 85 -2.25 2.23 -13.70
N VAL A 86 -1.70 2.50 -12.51
CA VAL A 86 -0.25 2.61 -12.28
C VAL A 86 0.45 1.31 -12.62
N PHE A 87 -0.10 0.16 -12.16
CA PHE A 87 0.46 -1.16 -12.47
C PHE A 87 0.46 -1.44 -13.97
N GLY A 88 -0.64 -1.10 -14.67
CA GLY A 88 -0.78 -1.28 -16.12
C GLY A 88 0.23 -0.43 -16.88
N ALA A 89 0.36 0.86 -16.54
CA ALA A 89 1.31 1.77 -17.18
C ALA A 89 2.77 1.30 -17.00
N ILE A 90 3.16 0.91 -15.78
CA ILE A 90 4.51 0.38 -15.52
C ILE A 90 4.73 -0.93 -16.27
N THR A 91 3.72 -1.80 -16.34
CA THR A 91 3.83 -3.08 -17.07
C THR A 91 4.02 -2.84 -18.55
N GLU A 92 3.31 -1.89 -19.14
CA GLU A 92 3.44 -1.48 -20.53
C GLU A 92 4.86 -1.00 -20.83
N ASP A 93 5.39 -0.06 -20.03
CA ASP A 93 6.76 0.45 -20.16
C ASP A 93 7.80 -0.67 -20.04
N VAL A 94 7.61 -1.60 -19.12
CA VAL A 94 8.51 -2.75 -18.90
C VAL A 94 8.51 -3.70 -20.12
N LEU A 95 7.35 -3.94 -20.72
CA LEU A 95 7.23 -4.83 -21.89
C LEU A 95 7.70 -4.15 -23.19
N ALA A 96 7.45 -2.86 -23.35
CA ALA A 96 7.86 -2.06 -24.50
C ALA A 96 9.34 -1.64 -24.46
N GLN A 97 10.01 -1.79 -23.31
CA GLN A 97 11.37 -1.29 -23.06
C GLN A 97 11.50 0.23 -23.23
N ASP A 98 10.51 0.96 -22.78
CA ASP A 98 10.40 2.42 -22.86
C ASP A 98 11.33 3.16 -21.86
N PRO A 99 11.37 4.50 -21.84
CA PRO A 99 12.28 5.32 -21.02
C PRO A 99 12.38 4.94 -19.54
N LEU A 100 11.34 4.37 -18.94
CA LEU A 100 11.39 3.89 -17.55
C LEU A 100 12.42 2.78 -17.36
N THR A 101 12.62 1.91 -18.35
CA THR A 101 13.63 0.84 -18.30
C THR A 101 15.05 1.38 -18.38
N HIS A 102 15.29 2.47 -19.12
CA HIS A 102 16.58 3.16 -19.13
C HIS A 102 16.87 3.81 -17.76
N PHE A 103 15.85 4.42 -17.13
CA PHE A 103 15.96 4.92 -15.76
C PHE A 103 16.27 3.81 -14.77
N ASP A 104 15.63 2.64 -14.90
CA ASP A 104 15.88 1.47 -14.07
C ASP A 104 17.36 1.07 -14.06
N VAL A 105 17.98 1.01 -15.24
CA VAL A 105 19.38 0.63 -15.41
C VAL A 105 20.31 1.72 -14.82
N SER A 106 20.08 2.98 -15.15
CA SER A 106 20.91 4.08 -14.66
C SER A 106 20.86 4.23 -13.12
N LEU A 107 19.69 4.07 -12.52
CA LEU A 107 19.54 4.07 -11.06
C LEU A 107 20.23 2.86 -10.42
N LEU A 108 20.07 1.68 -11.02
CA LEU A 108 20.72 0.47 -10.54
C LEU A 108 22.26 0.61 -10.53
N GLU A 109 22.84 1.08 -11.64
CA GLU A 109 24.29 1.31 -11.76
C GLU A 109 24.79 2.35 -10.76
N SER A 110 24.07 3.45 -10.59
CA SER A 110 24.38 4.48 -9.62
C SER A 110 24.38 3.94 -8.17
N LEU A 111 23.33 3.19 -7.80
CA LEU A 111 23.25 2.61 -6.45
C LEU A 111 24.32 1.56 -6.21
N HIS A 112 24.61 0.72 -7.21
CA HIS A 112 25.63 -0.32 -7.10
C HIS A 112 27.03 0.28 -7.01
N GLY A 113 27.35 1.32 -7.78
CA GLY A 113 28.63 2.02 -7.74
C GLY A 113 28.91 2.73 -6.41
N HIS A 114 27.88 3.04 -5.62
CA HIS A 114 27.99 3.65 -4.29
C HIS A 114 27.74 2.65 -3.15
N SER A 115 27.60 1.36 -3.46
CA SER A 115 27.35 0.34 -2.43
C SER A 115 28.61 0.10 -1.56
N THR A 116 28.37 -0.07 -0.26
CA THR A 116 29.42 -0.36 0.73
C THR A 116 29.12 -1.69 1.43
N PRO A 117 30.14 -2.42 1.93
CA PRO A 117 29.90 -3.68 2.67
C PRO A 117 28.94 -3.50 3.85
N ASP A 118 29.09 -2.43 4.63
CA ASP A 118 28.18 -2.14 5.75
C ASP A 118 26.77 -1.82 5.29
N GLY A 119 26.64 -1.05 4.20
CA GLY A 119 25.33 -0.77 3.58
C GLY A 119 24.67 -2.05 3.10
N MET A 120 25.39 -2.94 2.43
CA MET A 120 24.88 -4.23 1.98
C MET A 120 24.38 -5.08 3.16
N ALA A 121 25.13 -5.15 4.27
CA ALA A 121 24.73 -5.89 5.47
C ALA A 121 23.44 -5.31 6.08
N VAL A 122 23.35 -3.99 6.20
CA VAL A 122 22.15 -3.30 6.74
C VAL A 122 20.94 -3.53 5.85
N PHE A 123 21.05 -3.32 4.54
CA PHE A 123 19.93 -3.50 3.61
C PHE A 123 19.53 -4.97 3.46
N LEU A 124 20.48 -5.91 3.62
CA LEU A 124 20.15 -7.34 3.68
C LEU A 124 19.31 -7.66 4.93
N ALA A 125 19.66 -7.10 6.09
CA ALA A 125 18.88 -7.27 7.32
C ALA A 125 17.45 -6.69 7.17
N ILE A 126 17.31 -5.49 6.58
CA ILE A 126 16.00 -4.88 6.29
C ILE A 126 15.20 -5.75 5.32
N SER A 127 15.87 -6.24 4.25
CA SER A 127 15.22 -7.08 3.24
C SER A 127 14.63 -8.36 3.82
N ARG A 128 15.25 -8.93 4.87
CA ARG A 128 14.75 -10.13 5.56
C ARG A 128 13.34 -9.93 6.13
N LEU A 129 12.96 -8.71 6.52
CA LEU A 129 11.61 -8.40 6.99
C LEU A 129 10.54 -8.58 5.91
N GLY A 130 10.91 -8.46 4.63
CA GLY A 130 10.01 -8.72 3.49
C GLY A 130 10.15 -10.12 2.89
N SER A 131 10.97 -10.99 3.48
CA SER A 131 11.18 -12.36 2.97
C SER A 131 9.94 -13.23 3.13
N ALA A 132 9.84 -14.29 2.32
CA ALA A 132 8.76 -15.27 2.43
C ALA A 132 8.64 -15.85 3.85
N VAL A 133 9.78 -16.11 4.52
CA VAL A 133 9.80 -16.62 5.90
C VAL A 133 9.18 -15.59 6.86
N ALA A 134 9.63 -14.33 6.82
CA ALA A 134 9.08 -13.29 7.69
C ALA A 134 7.59 -13.06 7.44
N MET A 135 7.16 -13.05 6.17
CA MET A 135 5.74 -12.91 5.81
C MET A 135 4.91 -14.12 6.25
N SER A 136 5.47 -15.34 6.17
CA SER A 136 4.77 -16.56 6.66
C SER A 136 4.64 -16.55 8.19
N VAL A 137 5.68 -16.13 8.91
CA VAL A 137 5.62 -15.97 10.37
C VAL A 137 4.58 -14.92 10.76
N LEU A 138 4.59 -13.78 10.09
CA LEU A 138 3.60 -12.72 10.31
C LEU A 138 2.17 -13.21 10.03
N ALA A 139 1.98 -13.93 8.92
CA ALA A 139 0.69 -14.51 8.56
C ALA A 139 0.17 -15.48 9.64
N LEU A 140 1.05 -16.37 10.13
CA LEU A 140 0.70 -17.34 11.15
C LEU A 140 0.36 -16.68 12.50
N LEU A 141 1.20 -15.74 12.97
CA LEU A 141 0.98 -15.05 14.24
C LEU A 141 -0.30 -14.21 14.22
N GLY A 142 -0.56 -13.50 13.12
CA GLY A 142 -1.79 -12.74 12.95
C GLY A 142 -3.02 -13.63 12.85
N ALA A 143 -2.94 -14.75 12.14
CA ALA A 143 -4.03 -15.72 12.09
C ALA A 143 -4.32 -16.31 13.48
N LEU A 144 -3.30 -16.70 14.25
CA LEU A 144 -3.45 -17.21 15.61
C LEU A 144 -4.11 -16.17 16.53
N LEU A 145 -3.67 -14.91 16.47
CA LEU A 145 -4.30 -13.80 17.21
C LEU A 145 -5.78 -13.64 16.84
N LEU A 146 -6.13 -13.69 15.56
CA LEU A 146 -7.51 -13.53 15.11
C LEU A 146 -8.41 -14.72 15.47
N ILE A 147 -7.84 -15.94 15.48
CA ILE A 147 -8.51 -17.14 15.98
C ILE A 147 -8.82 -17.01 17.47
N THR A 148 -7.84 -16.61 18.31
CA THR A 148 -8.06 -16.42 19.75
C THR A 148 -9.09 -15.33 20.05
N ARG A 149 -9.16 -14.29 19.19
CA ARG A 149 -10.16 -13.22 19.25
C ARG A 149 -11.53 -13.62 18.67
N ARG A 150 -11.63 -14.79 18.01
CA ARG A 150 -12.83 -15.28 17.31
C ARG A 150 -13.37 -14.30 16.27
N ASP A 151 -12.53 -13.49 15.66
CA ASP A 151 -12.91 -12.58 14.58
C ASP A 151 -12.73 -13.23 13.21
N TRP A 152 -13.65 -14.13 12.88
CA TRP A 152 -13.60 -14.97 11.67
C TRP A 152 -13.66 -14.15 10.36
N ILE A 153 -14.32 -12.99 10.37
CA ILE A 153 -14.40 -12.13 9.17
C ILE A 153 -13.04 -11.52 8.88
N VAL A 154 -12.40 -10.95 9.90
CA VAL A 154 -11.05 -10.37 9.74
C VAL A 154 -10.03 -11.46 9.45
N LEU A 155 -10.16 -12.65 10.07
CA LEU A 155 -9.33 -13.81 9.75
C LEU A 155 -9.46 -14.23 8.27
N GLY A 156 -10.66 -14.30 7.73
CA GLY A 156 -10.88 -14.60 6.31
C GLY A 156 -10.19 -13.58 5.40
N GLY A 157 -10.31 -12.29 5.70
CA GLY A 157 -9.61 -11.22 4.98
C GLY A 157 -8.09 -11.29 5.13
N TRP A 158 -7.59 -11.64 6.33
CA TRP A 158 -6.17 -11.86 6.60
C TRP A 158 -5.59 -12.98 5.74
N VAL A 159 -6.25 -14.15 5.76
CA VAL A 159 -5.84 -15.30 4.94
C VAL A 159 -5.90 -14.97 3.45
N ALA A 160 -6.97 -14.32 2.99
CA ALA A 160 -7.10 -13.88 1.60
C ALA A 160 -5.97 -12.92 1.20
N ALA A 161 -5.59 -11.98 2.09
CA ALA A 161 -4.52 -11.03 1.81
C ALA A 161 -3.18 -11.75 1.60
N PHE A 162 -2.77 -12.62 2.52
CA PHE A 162 -1.48 -13.30 2.43
C PHE A 162 -1.44 -14.40 1.35
N ALA A 163 -2.39 -15.32 1.36
CA ALA A 163 -2.41 -16.42 0.41
C ALA A 163 -2.68 -15.91 -1.03
N GLY A 164 -3.71 -15.08 -1.20
CA GLY A 164 -4.04 -14.54 -2.51
C GLY A 164 -2.99 -13.56 -3.03
N GLY A 165 -2.38 -12.74 -2.15
CA GLY A 165 -1.26 -11.87 -2.52
C GLY A 165 -0.04 -12.65 -3.01
N GLY A 166 0.31 -13.75 -2.32
CA GLY A 166 1.38 -14.64 -2.74
C GLY A 166 1.10 -15.34 -4.08
N LEU A 167 -0.12 -15.83 -4.27
CA LEU A 167 -0.54 -16.45 -5.54
C LEU A 167 -0.53 -15.43 -6.69
N LEU A 168 -1.01 -14.23 -6.45
CA LEU A 168 -1.02 -13.14 -7.44
C LEU A 168 0.40 -12.76 -7.84
N ASP A 169 1.34 -12.62 -6.88
CA ASP A 169 2.75 -12.36 -7.17
C ASP A 169 3.37 -13.43 -8.10
N GLN A 170 3.15 -14.70 -7.76
CA GLN A 170 3.68 -15.80 -8.57
C GLN A 170 3.06 -15.83 -9.97
N TRP A 171 1.75 -15.61 -10.06
CA TRP A 171 1.06 -15.57 -11.35
C TRP A 171 1.56 -14.44 -12.23
N LEU A 172 1.70 -13.22 -11.69
CA LEU A 172 2.22 -12.07 -12.42
C LEU A 172 3.65 -12.32 -12.94
N LYS A 173 4.51 -12.93 -12.13
CA LYS A 173 5.87 -13.31 -12.54
C LYS A 173 5.89 -14.29 -13.71
N LEU A 174 5.01 -15.28 -13.68
CA LEU A 174 4.90 -16.29 -14.77
C LEU A 174 4.37 -15.68 -16.06
N VAL A 175 3.53 -14.65 -15.99
CA VAL A 175 2.97 -13.96 -17.16
C VAL A 175 3.99 -12.98 -17.76
N ILE A 176 4.59 -12.12 -16.94
CA ILE A 176 5.42 -11.00 -17.42
C ILE A 176 6.86 -11.42 -17.71
N ARG A 177 7.43 -12.35 -16.95
CA ARG A 177 8.73 -13.01 -17.19
C ARG A 177 9.91 -12.05 -17.41
N ARG A 178 9.94 -10.94 -16.67
CA ARG A 178 11.05 -10.00 -16.77
C ARG A 178 12.34 -10.60 -16.20
N PRO A 179 13.50 -10.53 -16.89
CA PRO A 179 14.78 -10.96 -16.35
C PRO A 179 15.19 -10.06 -15.16
N ARG A 180 15.99 -10.62 -14.24
CA ARG A 180 16.53 -9.86 -13.11
C ARG A 180 17.74 -9.03 -13.49
N PRO A 181 18.07 -7.99 -12.69
CA PRO A 181 19.35 -7.31 -12.78
C PRO A 181 20.55 -8.28 -12.72
N PRO A 182 21.67 -8.00 -13.41
CA PRO A 182 22.84 -8.88 -13.45
C PRO A 182 23.44 -9.12 -12.06
N TYR A 183 23.38 -8.15 -11.15
CA TYR A 183 23.90 -8.28 -9.79
C TYR A 183 23.09 -9.24 -8.89
N ALA A 184 21.89 -9.61 -9.29
CA ALA A 184 21.03 -10.52 -8.53
C ALA A 184 21.64 -11.91 -8.37
N ALA A 185 22.44 -12.38 -9.33
CA ALA A 185 23.05 -13.70 -9.30
C ALA A 185 24.00 -13.90 -8.12
N ALA A 186 24.64 -12.85 -7.64
CA ALA A 186 25.55 -12.91 -6.49
C ALA A 186 24.82 -13.17 -5.15
N LEU A 187 23.54 -12.83 -5.06
CA LEU A 187 22.76 -12.89 -3.82
C LEU A 187 21.66 -13.95 -3.83
N LEU A 188 21.28 -14.45 -5.00
CA LEU A 188 20.15 -15.35 -5.19
C LEU A 188 20.60 -16.68 -5.79
N HIS A 189 20.40 -17.78 -5.07
CA HIS A 189 20.78 -19.13 -5.54
C HIS A 189 19.87 -19.63 -6.68
N ASN A 190 18.57 -19.31 -6.63
CA ASN A 190 17.58 -19.68 -7.63
C ASN A 190 16.72 -18.46 -7.99
N PRO A 191 17.18 -17.59 -8.89
CA PRO A 191 16.48 -16.37 -9.23
C PRO A 191 15.17 -16.69 -9.99
N THR A 192 14.04 -16.28 -9.42
CA THR A 192 12.76 -16.19 -10.13
C THR A 192 12.71 -14.94 -11.01
N TRP A 193 11.61 -14.73 -11.78
CA TRP A 193 11.39 -13.52 -12.54
C TRP A 193 11.40 -12.25 -11.67
N SER A 194 11.81 -11.13 -12.28
CA SER A 194 12.03 -9.87 -11.55
C SER A 194 10.75 -9.13 -11.23
N PHE A 195 9.85 -9.02 -12.19
CA PHE A 195 8.64 -8.18 -12.09
C PHE A 195 7.38 -8.99 -11.76
N PRO A 196 6.54 -8.51 -10.86
CA PRO A 196 6.80 -7.46 -9.89
C PRO A 196 7.70 -7.93 -8.73
N SER A 197 8.19 -6.99 -7.88
CA SER A 197 8.97 -7.34 -6.71
C SER A 197 8.11 -7.97 -5.63
N GLY A 198 8.31 -9.29 -5.38
CA GLY A 198 7.55 -10.01 -4.35
C GLY A 198 7.80 -9.52 -2.92
N HIS A 199 9.00 -9.02 -2.60
CA HIS A 199 9.29 -8.39 -1.31
C HIS A 199 8.51 -7.08 -1.14
N ALA A 200 8.44 -6.24 -2.17
CA ALA A 200 7.69 -4.99 -2.12
C ALA A 200 6.17 -5.25 -2.02
N MET A 201 5.66 -6.13 -2.87
CA MET A 201 4.24 -6.52 -2.85
C MET A 201 3.85 -7.19 -1.53
N GLY A 202 4.62 -8.19 -1.08
CA GLY A 202 4.36 -8.90 0.17
C GLY A 202 4.46 -7.99 1.40
N ALA A 203 5.44 -7.08 1.43
CA ALA A 203 5.56 -6.10 2.52
C ALA A 203 4.34 -5.16 2.57
N LEU A 204 3.90 -4.63 1.43
CA LEU A 204 2.71 -3.77 1.38
C LEU A 204 1.46 -4.50 1.85
N VAL A 205 1.23 -5.71 1.35
CA VAL A 205 0.06 -6.52 1.74
C VAL A 205 0.16 -6.93 3.21
N GLY A 206 1.30 -7.45 3.65
CA GLY A 206 1.47 -7.98 5.00
C GLY A 206 1.44 -6.89 6.08
N TYR A 207 2.30 -5.88 5.97
CA TYR A 207 2.34 -4.80 6.97
C TYR A 207 1.14 -3.85 6.84
N GLY A 208 0.59 -3.66 5.63
CA GLY A 208 -0.65 -2.91 5.44
C GLY A 208 -1.84 -3.59 6.10
N MET A 209 -1.97 -4.91 5.93
CA MET A 209 -3.03 -5.69 6.59
C MET A 209 -2.82 -5.76 8.10
N LEU A 210 -1.57 -5.84 8.58
CA LEU A 210 -1.25 -5.75 10.00
C LEU A 210 -1.69 -4.40 10.58
N ALA A 211 -1.34 -3.30 9.92
CA ALA A 211 -1.76 -1.97 10.34
C ALA A 211 -3.30 -1.87 10.41
N TYR A 212 -4.02 -2.37 9.40
CA TYR A 212 -5.47 -2.41 9.40
C TYR A 212 -6.04 -3.20 10.59
N VAL A 213 -5.49 -4.38 10.89
CA VAL A 213 -5.91 -5.19 12.04
C VAL A 213 -5.63 -4.44 13.36
N CYS A 214 -4.47 -3.80 13.49
CA CYS A 214 -4.15 -2.97 14.64
C CYS A 214 -5.16 -1.84 14.83
N LEU A 215 -5.55 -1.13 13.75
CA LEU A 215 -6.55 -0.06 13.79
C LEU A 215 -7.94 -0.54 14.21
N ILE A 216 -8.28 -1.79 13.92
CA ILE A 216 -9.55 -2.40 14.34
C ILE A 216 -9.52 -2.81 15.81
N LEU A 217 -8.43 -3.45 16.23
CA LEU A 217 -8.32 -4.06 17.56
C LEU A 217 -8.07 -3.01 18.64
N TRP A 218 -7.30 -1.97 18.33
CA TRP A 218 -6.99 -0.89 19.28
C TRP A 218 -7.74 0.38 18.87
N LYS A 219 -8.86 0.64 19.58
CA LYS A 219 -9.62 1.89 19.45
C LYS A 219 -8.94 3.03 20.21
N GLU A 220 -7.67 3.21 19.96
CA GLU A 220 -6.80 4.18 20.57
C GLU A 220 -7.02 5.61 20.03
N SER A 221 -6.23 6.55 20.54
CA SER A 221 -6.24 7.93 20.08
C SER A 221 -5.85 8.03 18.60
N ARG A 222 -6.29 9.10 17.93
CA ARG A 222 -5.91 9.41 16.55
C ARG A 222 -4.39 9.40 16.35
N ARG A 223 -3.63 9.84 17.37
CA ARG A 223 -2.16 9.81 17.33
C ARG A 223 -1.63 8.40 17.15
N MET A 224 -2.16 7.43 17.90
CA MET A 224 -1.78 6.02 17.77
C MET A 224 -2.08 5.48 16.37
N HIS A 225 -3.25 5.78 15.80
CA HIS A 225 -3.60 5.35 14.43
C HIS A 225 -2.62 5.89 13.39
N ILE A 226 -2.24 7.16 13.50
CA ILE A 226 -1.28 7.79 12.59
C ILE A 226 0.10 7.12 12.76
N THR A 227 0.54 6.86 13.99
CA THR A 227 1.82 6.19 14.26
C THR A 227 1.86 4.79 13.67
N ILE A 228 0.78 3.99 13.81
CA ILE A 228 0.69 2.65 13.22
C ILE A 228 0.85 2.70 11.70
N VAL A 229 0.10 3.58 11.04
CA VAL A 229 0.16 3.72 9.57
C VAL A 229 1.53 4.21 9.11
N ALA A 230 2.11 5.20 9.79
CA ALA A 230 3.43 5.73 9.46
C ALA A 230 4.54 4.68 9.66
N ALA A 231 4.48 3.90 10.75
CA ALA A 231 5.42 2.81 11.00
C ALA A 231 5.34 1.73 9.92
N ALA A 232 4.13 1.33 9.55
CA ALA A 232 3.92 0.37 8.46
C ALA A 232 4.46 0.92 7.13
N ALA A 233 4.16 2.17 6.78
CA ALA A 233 4.64 2.81 5.56
C ALA A 233 6.18 2.88 5.52
N LEU A 234 6.82 3.21 6.64
CA LEU A 234 8.28 3.26 6.75
C LEU A 234 8.90 1.88 6.53
N VAL A 235 8.37 0.83 7.17
CA VAL A 235 8.86 -0.55 6.99
C VAL A 235 8.70 -0.99 5.54
N ILE A 236 7.53 -0.76 4.93
CA ILE A 236 7.25 -1.08 3.53
C ILE A 236 8.25 -0.37 2.60
N ALA A 237 8.42 0.95 2.75
CA ALA A 237 9.35 1.74 1.94
C ALA A 237 10.80 1.27 2.12
N SER A 238 11.23 0.98 3.36
CA SER A 238 12.59 0.48 3.65
C SER A 238 12.85 -0.88 3.01
N ILE A 239 11.86 -1.78 3.00
CA ILE A 239 11.97 -3.07 2.33
C ILE A 239 12.12 -2.89 0.82
N GLY A 240 11.31 -2.04 0.18
CA GLY A 240 11.45 -1.77 -1.26
C GLY A 240 12.79 -1.13 -1.61
N MET A 241 13.22 -0.14 -0.83
CA MET A 241 14.53 0.48 -1.01
C MET A 241 15.67 -0.53 -0.87
N SER A 242 15.55 -1.49 0.06
CA SER A 242 16.56 -2.55 0.21
C SER A 242 16.71 -3.39 -1.06
N ARG A 243 15.63 -3.59 -1.84
CA ARG A 243 15.71 -4.39 -3.07
C ARG A 243 16.47 -3.66 -4.17
N LEU A 244 16.37 -2.33 -4.20
CA LEU A 244 17.12 -1.47 -5.12
C LEU A 244 18.62 -1.45 -4.74
N TYR A 245 18.91 -1.16 -3.47
CA TYR A 245 20.31 -1.08 -2.99
C TYR A 245 21.05 -2.41 -3.15
N LEU A 246 20.37 -3.53 -2.91
CA LEU A 246 20.94 -4.88 -3.10
C LEU A 246 21.08 -5.27 -4.57
N GLY A 247 20.61 -4.48 -5.52
CA GLY A 247 20.71 -4.73 -6.95
C GLY A 247 19.94 -5.96 -7.44
N VAL A 248 18.90 -6.40 -6.71
CA VAL A 248 18.14 -7.62 -7.04
C VAL A 248 16.81 -7.37 -7.76
N HIS A 249 16.39 -6.10 -7.81
CA HIS A 249 15.22 -5.61 -8.52
C HIS A 249 15.47 -4.25 -9.14
N TYR A 250 14.77 -3.94 -10.21
CA TYR A 250 14.70 -2.61 -10.78
C TYR A 250 13.69 -1.74 -10.00
N PHE A 251 13.78 -0.40 -10.18
CA PHE A 251 12.85 0.53 -9.55
C PHE A 251 11.39 0.27 -9.96
N SER A 252 11.15 0.06 -11.25
CA SER A 252 9.83 -0.28 -11.78
C SER A 252 9.28 -1.59 -11.20
N ASP A 253 10.14 -2.60 -10.89
CA ASP A 253 9.71 -3.83 -10.21
C ASP A 253 9.14 -3.54 -8.81
N VAL A 254 9.78 -2.63 -8.08
CA VAL A 254 9.39 -2.25 -6.72
C VAL A 254 8.08 -1.47 -6.74
N ILE A 255 7.96 -0.46 -7.61
CA ILE A 255 6.73 0.34 -7.74
C ILE A 255 5.58 -0.51 -8.28
N GLY A 256 5.85 -1.37 -9.28
CA GLY A 256 4.88 -2.36 -9.76
C GLY A 256 4.41 -3.31 -8.66
N GLY A 257 5.33 -3.77 -7.80
CA GLY A 257 5.01 -4.56 -6.61
C GLY A 257 4.11 -3.82 -5.64
N TYR A 258 4.39 -2.54 -5.38
CA TYR A 258 3.51 -1.71 -4.54
C TYR A 258 2.14 -1.47 -5.18
N ALA A 259 2.08 -1.24 -6.48
CA ALA A 259 0.81 -1.03 -7.17
C ALA A 259 -0.06 -2.31 -7.14
N ALA A 260 0.50 -3.47 -7.48
CA ALA A 260 -0.20 -4.75 -7.39
C ALA A 260 -0.61 -5.08 -5.94
N GLY A 261 0.28 -4.83 -4.97
CA GLY A 261 -0.02 -5.01 -3.55
C GLY A 261 -1.13 -4.09 -3.04
N MET A 262 -1.15 -2.83 -3.47
CA MET A 262 -2.18 -1.85 -3.10
C MET A 262 -3.54 -2.23 -3.66
N LEU A 263 -3.58 -2.67 -4.92
CA LEU A 263 -4.81 -3.19 -5.54
C LEU A 263 -5.36 -4.37 -4.73
N TRP A 264 -4.51 -5.34 -4.40
CA TRP A 264 -4.93 -6.53 -3.65
C TRP A 264 -5.35 -6.19 -2.21
N LEU A 265 -4.54 -5.41 -1.50
CA LEU A 265 -4.83 -5.00 -0.11
C LEU A 265 -6.13 -4.21 -0.01
N SER A 266 -6.35 -3.22 -0.88
CA SER A 266 -7.57 -2.42 -0.87
C SER A 266 -8.82 -3.26 -1.16
N THR A 267 -8.70 -4.27 -2.02
CA THR A 267 -9.77 -5.24 -2.30
C THR A 267 -10.08 -6.09 -1.06
N CYS A 268 -9.06 -6.63 -0.39
CA CYS A 268 -9.23 -7.44 0.82
C CYS A 268 -9.85 -6.61 1.97
N ILE A 269 -9.34 -5.40 2.24
CA ILE A 269 -9.89 -4.52 3.27
C ILE A 269 -11.35 -4.15 2.96
N SER A 270 -11.67 -3.82 1.70
CA SER A 270 -13.04 -3.52 1.30
C SER A 270 -13.98 -4.71 1.50
N GLY A 271 -13.51 -5.93 1.18
CA GLY A 271 -14.26 -7.15 1.42
C GLY A 271 -14.54 -7.38 2.92
N VAL A 272 -13.54 -7.20 3.78
CA VAL A 272 -13.70 -7.30 5.23
C VAL A 272 -14.71 -6.28 5.75
N GLU A 273 -14.62 -5.02 5.33
CA GLU A 273 -15.53 -3.96 5.79
C GLU A 273 -16.98 -4.21 5.35
N VAL A 274 -17.19 -4.73 4.16
CA VAL A 274 -18.52 -5.15 3.70
C VAL A 274 -19.05 -6.28 4.56
N ALA A 275 -18.27 -7.35 4.76
CA ALA A 275 -18.70 -8.51 5.53
C ALA A 275 -18.98 -8.17 7.01
N ARG A 276 -18.17 -7.30 7.62
CA ARG A 276 -18.38 -6.86 9.01
C ARG A 276 -19.70 -6.12 9.18
N ARG A 277 -20.09 -5.29 8.21
CA ARG A 277 -21.33 -4.54 8.27
C ARG A 277 -22.57 -5.38 8.04
N TRP A 278 -22.50 -6.33 7.13
CA TRP A 278 -23.59 -7.28 6.94
C TRP A 278 -23.91 -8.06 8.22
N ARG A 279 -22.85 -8.39 9.00
CA ARG A 279 -23.04 -9.06 10.29
C ARG A 279 -23.73 -8.19 11.35
N VAL A 280 -23.53 -6.88 11.31
CA VAL A 280 -24.11 -5.93 12.28
C VAL A 280 -25.54 -5.52 11.90
N GLY A 281 -26.07 -5.96 10.73
CA GLY A 281 -27.44 -5.69 10.30
C GLY A 281 -27.70 -4.22 9.94
N VAL A 282 -26.66 -3.45 9.61
CA VAL A 282 -26.80 -2.08 9.12
C VAL A 282 -26.85 -2.13 7.60
N PRO A 283 -28.00 -1.77 6.96
CA PRO A 283 -28.13 -1.73 5.51
C PRO A 283 -27.23 -0.65 4.87
#